data_8f9dec328219fa0ca2b04dd53504bcb4
#
_entry.id   8f9dec328219fa0ca2b04dd53504bcb4
#
_cell.length_a   1.000
_cell.length_b   1.000
_cell.length_c   1.000
_cell.angle_alpha   90.00
_cell.angle_beta   90.00
_cell.angle_gamma   90.00
#
_symmetry.space_group_name_H-M   'P 1'
#
loop_
_entity.id
_entity.type
_entity.pdbx_description
1 polymer ?
#
loop_
_entity_poly.entity_id
_entity_poly.type
_entity_poly.pdbx_seq_one_letter_code
_entity_poly.pdbx_strand_id
1 'polypeptide(L)'
;MAARAIDGAALARVQRRQGTAANAPWLHGEVARRMAERLPVIRQRPEVVIDWSAHAGGSQSVLAAAYPKARRLRIEPALAGAAPRNDSAPWWSAQRWRRTAPALDEAAVPPAAGQLLWANMMLHAVADPQPLMQRWRRALAVDGFLMFSTLGPDTLAGLRALYREAGWGAAHAPFIDMHDLGDMLVAAGFADPVMDQERLRLTWATPEALLGELRSLGGNADPGRHAGLRTPRWRTRLLSALRERADGEGRIALDFELVYGHAFNPPPRARLAAETRLTPDDLRAMARSGRR
;
A
#
# COMPACT_ATOMS: atom_id res chain seq x y z
N MET A 1 4.99 0.84 -18.13
CA MET A 1 4.16 2.05 -17.84
C MET A 1 5.02 3.20 -17.34
N ALA A 2 4.65 4.45 -17.65
CA ALA A 2 5.35 5.62 -17.10
C ALA A 2 5.01 5.81 -15.61
N ALA A 3 5.99 6.27 -14.82
CA ALA A 3 5.76 6.67 -13.44
C ALA A 3 4.66 7.75 -13.37
N ARG A 4 3.83 7.72 -12.33
CA ARG A 4 2.80 8.74 -12.12
C ARG A 4 3.43 10.09 -11.81
N ALA A 5 2.87 11.15 -12.36
CA ALA A 5 3.24 12.50 -11.97
C ALA A 5 2.77 12.79 -10.53
N ILE A 6 3.67 12.71 -9.57
CA ILE A 6 3.42 13.02 -8.15
C ILE A 6 4.45 14.05 -7.67
N ASP A 7 3.96 15.09 -6.99
CA ASP A 7 4.83 16.05 -6.31
C ASP A 7 5.45 15.39 -5.05
N GLY A 8 6.73 15.04 -5.13
CA GLY A 8 7.45 14.38 -4.05
C GLY A 8 7.52 15.20 -2.76
N ALA A 9 7.58 16.53 -2.85
CA ALA A 9 7.59 17.40 -1.65
C ALA A 9 6.22 17.41 -0.96
N ALA A 10 5.12 17.42 -1.72
CA ALA A 10 3.77 17.28 -1.18
C ALA A 10 3.58 15.92 -0.53
N LEU A 11 4.00 14.85 -1.19
CA LEU A 11 3.95 13.49 -0.67
C LEU A 11 4.75 13.36 0.65
N ALA A 12 5.99 13.84 0.69
CA ALA A 12 6.80 13.81 1.91
C ALA A 12 6.15 14.58 3.09
N ARG A 13 5.42 15.65 2.82
CA ARG A 13 4.65 16.36 3.86
C ARG A 13 3.49 15.53 4.39
N VAL A 14 2.79 14.83 3.50
CA VAL A 14 1.71 13.89 3.87
C VAL A 14 2.27 12.76 4.74
N GLN A 15 3.31 12.10 4.30
CA GLN A 15 3.94 10.99 5.01
C GLN A 15 4.44 11.41 6.40
N ARG A 16 5.09 12.59 6.53
CA ARG A 16 5.50 13.12 7.84
C ARG A 16 4.30 13.33 8.75
N ARG A 17 3.20 13.92 8.25
CA ARG A 17 2.00 14.15 9.04
C ARG A 17 1.36 12.84 9.50
N GLN A 18 1.19 11.88 8.61
CA GLN A 18 0.68 10.55 8.96
C GLN A 18 1.64 9.83 9.91
N GLY A 19 2.93 9.94 9.64
CA GLY A 19 3.98 9.41 10.47
C GLY A 19 3.98 9.94 11.91
N THR A 20 3.56 11.17 12.18
CA THR A 20 3.46 11.79 13.52
C THR A 20 2.07 11.72 14.13
N ALA A 21 1.06 11.23 13.41
CA ALA A 21 -0.28 11.05 13.94
C ALA A 21 -0.31 9.97 15.04
N ALA A 22 -1.16 10.15 16.05
CA ALA A 22 -1.29 9.19 17.14
C ALA A 22 -1.84 7.83 16.65
N ASN A 23 -2.74 7.87 15.67
CA ASN A 23 -3.38 6.70 15.10
C ASN A 23 -3.35 6.76 13.57
N ALA A 24 -3.41 5.59 12.93
CA ALA A 24 -3.67 5.48 11.51
C ALA A 24 -5.05 6.08 11.16
N PRO A 25 -5.26 6.54 9.91
CA PRO A 25 -6.57 6.94 9.45
C PRO A 25 -7.62 5.83 9.65
N TRP A 26 -8.84 6.19 10.04
CA TRP A 26 -9.90 5.22 10.28
C TRP A 26 -10.13 4.29 9.07
N LEU A 27 -10.19 4.84 7.87
CA LEU A 27 -10.40 4.07 6.64
C LEU A 27 -9.31 3.00 6.45
N HIS A 28 -8.05 3.29 6.81
CA HIS A 28 -6.98 2.31 6.71
C HIS A 28 -7.22 1.11 7.64
N GLY A 29 -7.71 1.34 8.86
CA GLY A 29 -8.08 0.28 9.78
C GLY A 29 -9.25 -0.56 9.27
N GLU A 30 -10.27 0.08 8.68
CA GLU A 30 -11.41 -0.61 8.07
C GLU A 30 -10.98 -1.45 6.86
N VAL A 31 -10.12 -0.92 5.98
CA VAL A 31 -9.58 -1.65 4.83
C VAL A 31 -8.71 -2.83 5.29
N ALA A 32 -7.89 -2.66 6.34
CA ALA A 32 -7.12 -3.76 6.92
C ALA A 32 -8.03 -4.90 7.40
N ARG A 33 -9.13 -4.57 8.07
CA ARG A 33 -10.12 -5.55 8.53
C ARG A 33 -10.72 -6.33 7.34
N ARG A 34 -11.18 -5.64 6.31
CA ARG A 34 -11.73 -6.25 5.08
C ARG A 34 -10.71 -7.11 4.34
N MET A 35 -9.46 -6.65 4.25
CA MET A 35 -8.39 -7.43 3.65
C MET A 35 -8.09 -8.70 4.45
N ALA A 36 -8.19 -8.66 5.78
CA ALA A 36 -7.99 -9.83 6.63
C ALA A 36 -9.10 -10.89 6.50
N GLU A 37 -10.31 -10.51 6.12
CA GLU A 37 -11.40 -11.45 5.83
C GLU A 37 -11.08 -12.39 4.65
N ARG A 38 -10.10 -12.03 3.81
CA ARG A 38 -9.60 -12.83 2.69
C ARG A 38 -8.51 -13.82 3.10
N LEU A 39 -7.88 -13.66 4.26
CA LEU A 39 -6.80 -14.53 4.73
C LEU A 39 -7.20 -16.00 4.95
N PRO A 40 -8.42 -16.35 5.39
CA PRO A 40 -8.80 -17.75 5.61
C PRO A 40 -8.74 -18.63 4.35
N VAL A 41 -8.81 -18.04 3.15
CA VAL A 41 -8.69 -18.74 1.87
C VAL A 41 -7.25 -19.23 1.66
N ILE A 42 -6.26 -18.57 2.26
CA ILE A 42 -4.85 -18.89 2.13
C ILE A 42 -4.47 -19.93 3.19
N ARG A 43 -4.07 -21.11 2.74
CA ARG A 43 -3.73 -22.23 3.65
C ARG A 43 -2.40 -22.01 4.40
N GLN A 44 -1.55 -21.17 3.86
CA GLN A 44 -0.21 -20.93 4.40
C GLN A 44 -0.28 -20.20 5.75
N ARG A 45 0.55 -20.64 6.70
CA ARG A 45 0.64 -20.02 8.05
C ARG A 45 2.01 -19.40 8.18
N PRO A 46 2.14 -18.07 8.04
CA PRO A 46 3.42 -17.41 8.13
C PRO A 46 3.97 -17.45 9.57
N GLU A 47 5.25 -17.74 9.70
CA GLU A 47 6.00 -17.55 10.96
C GLU A 47 6.47 -16.12 11.13
N VAL A 48 6.70 -15.43 9.99
CA VAL A 48 7.10 -14.03 9.95
C VAL A 48 6.20 -13.26 8.99
N VAL A 49 5.58 -12.20 9.51
CA VAL A 49 4.79 -11.23 8.75
C VAL A 49 5.58 -9.94 8.60
N ILE A 50 5.78 -9.50 7.37
CA ILE A 50 6.37 -8.21 7.01
C ILE A 50 5.23 -7.21 6.88
N ASP A 51 5.07 -6.29 7.84
CA ASP A 51 4.05 -5.25 7.85
C ASP A 51 4.64 -3.97 7.27
N TRP A 52 4.36 -3.72 5.99
CA TRP A 52 4.93 -2.63 5.23
C TRP A 52 4.12 -1.35 5.39
N SER A 53 4.80 -0.25 5.75
CA SER A 53 4.13 1.00 6.18
C SER A 53 3.20 0.79 7.38
N ALA A 54 3.68 0.04 8.36
CA ALA A 54 2.93 -0.53 9.48
C ALA A 54 2.13 0.51 10.28
N HIS A 55 2.72 1.71 10.50
CA HIS A 55 2.06 2.76 11.29
C HIS A 55 0.86 3.35 10.53
N ALA A 56 1.09 3.81 9.30
CA ALA A 56 0.02 4.42 8.49
C ALA A 56 -1.01 3.38 8.04
N GLY A 57 -0.60 2.14 7.83
CA GLY A 57 -1.47 1.02 7.43
C GLY A 57 -2.50 0.62 8.49
N GLY A 58 -2.21 0.84 9.79
CA GLY A 58 -3.18 0.58 10.86
C GLY A 58 -3.54 -0.89 11.05
N SER A 59 -2.69 -1.84 10.60
CA SER A 59 -2.99 -3.28 10.54
C SER A 59 -2.58 -4.06 11.79
N GLN A 60 -2.02 -3.41 12.79
CA GLN A 60 -1.36 -4.09 13.92
C GLN A 60 -2.28 -5.05 14.68
N SER A 61 -3.50 -4.64 15.01
CA SER A 61 -4.47 -5.47 15.75
C SER A 61 -4.99 -6.62 14.90
N VAL A 62 -5.24 -6.34 13.62
CA VAL A 62 -5.75 -7.30 12.65
C VAL A 62 -4.74 -8.43 12.42
N LEU A 63 -3.48 -8.09 12.18
CA LEU A 63 -2.41 -9.08 12.00
C LEU A 63 -2.12 -9.86 13.28
N ALA A 64 -2.26 -9.22 14.47
CA ALA A 64 -2.12 -9.92 15.74
C ALA A 64 -3.21 -10.97 15.97
N ALA A 65 -4.43 -10.67 15.53
CA ALA A 65 -5.56 -11.59 15.62
C ALA A 65 -5.44 -12.74 14.61
N ALA A 66 -5.07 -12.42 13.35
CA ALA A 66 -4.94 -13.43 12.29
C ALA A 66 -3.76 -14.39 12.53
N TYR A 67 -2.63 -13.88 13.00
CA TYR A 67 -1.39 -14.65 13.18
C TYR A 67 -0.75 -14.39 14.55
N PRO A 68 -1.37 -14.84 15.65
CA PRO A 68 -0.94 -14.50 17.02
C PRO A 68 0.45 -15.04 17.39
N LYS A 69 0.92 -16.08 16.69
CA LYS A 69 2.25 -16.69 16.91
C LYS A 69 3.33 -16.16 15.98
N ALA A 70 2.94 -15.43 14.91
CA ALA A 70 3.90 -14.93 13.95
C ALA A 70 4.71 -13.76 14.52
N ARG A 71 6.00 -13.76 14.23
CA ARG A 71 6.86 -12.60 14.45
C ARG A 71 6.53 -11.53 13.42
N ARG A 72 6.37 -10.28 13.83
CA ARG A 72 6.09 -9.16 12.94
C ARG A 72 7.33 -8.31 12.73
N LEU A 73 7.70 -8.09 11.46
CA LEU A 73 8.68 -7.11 11.03
C LEU A 73 7.92 -5.87 10.56
N ARG A 74 8.04 -4.79 11.32
CA ARG A 74 7.45 -3.50 10.95
C ARG A 74 8.40 -2.76 10.04
N ILE A 75 7.95 -2.38 8.86
CA ILE A 75 8.72 -1.62 7.89
C ILE A 75 8.10 -0.24 7.77
N GLU A 76 8.94 0.79 7.89
CA GLU A 76 8.51 2.17 7.69
C GLU A 76 9.32 2.82 6.56
N PRO A 77 8.69 3.66 5.70
CA PRO A 77 9.44 4.41 4.71
C PRO A 77 10.44 5.34 5.40
N ALA A 78 11.64 5.46 4.81
CA ALA A 78 12.63 6.42 5.25
C ALA A 78 12.07 7.83 5.08
N LEU A 79 11.66 8.46 6.18
CA LEU A 79 11.27 9.86 6.19
C LEU A 79 12.52 10.70 6.30
N ALA A 80 12.91 11.39 5.24
CA ALA A 80 14.03 12.33 5.26
C ALA A 80 13.88 13.31 6.43
N GLY A 81 14.80 13.24 7.40
CA GLY A 81 14.83 14.11 8.60
C GLY A 81 13.93 13.67 9.76
N ALA A 82 13.31 12.51 9.73
CA ALA A 82 12.65 11.97 10.90
C ALA A 82 13.69 11.24 11.77
N ALA A 83 13.80 11.67 13.03
CA ALA A 83 14.52 10.89 14.04
C ALA A 83 13.88 9.51 14.15
N PRO A 84 14.68 8.45 14.42
CA PRO A 84 14.11 7.13 14.69
C PRO A 84 13.06 7.29 15.80
N ARG A 85 11.85 6.75 15.54
CA ARG A 85 10.79 6.77 16.55
C ARG A 85 11.27 5.98 17.75
N ASN A 86 11.87 6.68 18.71
CA ASN A 86 11.86 6.17 20.05
C ASN A 86 10.40 6.17 20.48
N ASP A 87 9.82 5.00 20.69
CA ASP A 87 8.58 4.84 21.44
C ASP A 87 8.90 5.39 22.85
N SER A 88 8.77 6.72 22.99
CA SER A 88 8.99 7.44 24.23
C SER A 88 7.79 7.24 25.16
N ALA A 89 7.39 5.96 25.32
CA ALA A 89 6.49 5.61 26.38
C ALA A 89 7.23 5.87 27.71
N PRO A 90 6.62 6.62 28.65
CA PRO A 90 7.20 6.86 29.94
C PRO A 90 7.71 5.57 30.58
N TRP A 91 8.82 5.63 31.33
CA TRP A 91 9.47 4.45 31.90
C TRP A 91 8.54 3.59 32.80
N TRP A 92 7.43 4.16 33.28
CA TRP A 92 6.37 3.50 34.08
C TRP A 92 5.24 2.89 33.25
N SER A 93 5.21 3.06 31.93
CA SER A 93 4.13 2.50 31.12
C SER A 93 4.34 1.02 30.85
N ALA A 94 3.29 0.22 31.06
CA ALA A 94 3.27 -1.20 30.71
C ALA A 94 3.55 -1.46 29.22
N GLN A 95 3.41 -0.46 28.38
CA GLN A 95 3.75 -0.45 26.96
C GLN A 95 5.25 -0.60 26.71
N ARG A 96 6.12 -0.12 27.62
CA ARG A 96 7.57 -0.26 27.53
C ARG A 96 8.03 -1.71 27.79
N TRP A 97 7.24 -2.46 28.53
CA TRP A 97 7.51 -3.89 28.79
C TRP A 97 7.09 -4.80 27.64
N ARG A 98 6.17 -4.32 26.80
CA ARG A 98 5.87 -4.93 25.49
C ARG A 98 6.84 -4.34 24.46
N ARG A 99 8.10 -4.79 24.48
CA ARG A 99 9.14 -4.38 23.51
C ARG A 99 8.65 -4.72 22.10
N THR A 100 7.94 -3.79 21.49
CA THR A 100 7.68 -3.83 20.04
C THR A 100 9.05 -3.62 19.38
N ALA A 101 9.52 -4.58 18.61
CA ALA A 101 10.79 -4.43 17.89
C ALA A 101 10.79 -3.11 17.09
N PRO A 102 11.93 -2.39 17.04
CA PRO A 102 12.00 -1.15 16.27
C PRO A 102 11.64 -1.42 14.82
N ALA A 103 10.98 -0.44 14.19
CA ALA A 103 10.68 -0.53 12.78
C ALA A 103 11.98 -0.50 11.97
N LEU A 104 12.04 -1.28 10.90
CA LEU A 104 13.13 -1.27 9.93
C LEU A 104 12.84 -0.25 8.82
N ASP A 105 13.90 0.35 8.31
CA ASP A 105 13.84 1.10 7.06
C ASP A 105 13.61 0.15 5.88
N GLU A 106 12.89 0.62 4.85
CA GLU A 106 12.65 -0.15 3.62
C GLU A 106 13.93 -0.69 2.97
N ALA A 107 15.03 0.08 3.03
CA ALA A 107 16.31 -0.30 2.45
C ALA A 107 17.03 -1.38 3.28
N ALA A 108 16.69 -1.52 4.56
CA ALA A 108 17.32 -2.45 5.48
C ALA A 108 16.63 -3.83 5.53
N VAL A 109 15.54 -4.01 4.78
CA VAL A 109 14.80 -5.29 4.77
C VAL A 109 15.63 -6.37 4.09
N PRO A 110 16.01 -7.45 4.79
CA PRO A 110 16.80 -8.52 4.19
C PRO A 110 15.98 -9.32 3.17
N PRO A 111 16.63 -9.99 2.20
CA PRO A 111 15.95 -10.92 1.31
C PRO A 111 15.31 -12.07 2.10
N ALA A 112 14.19 -12.59 1.61
CA ALA A 112 13.47 -13.73 2.20
C ALA A 112 13.15 -13.55 3.69
N ALA A 113 12.85 -12.31 4.12
CA ALA A 113 12.65 -11.93 5.52
C ALA A 113 11.36 -12.51 6.15
N GLY A 114 10.37 -12.88 5.35
CA GLY A 114 9.11 -13.43 5.86
C GLY A 114 8.26 -14.10 4.79
N GLN A 115 7.23 -14.83 5.23
CA GLN A 115 6.33 -15.59 4.36
C GLN A 115 5.07 -14.81 3.96
N LEU A 116 4.68 -13.80 4.72
CA LEU A 116 3.61 -12.85 4.35
C LEU A 116 4.19 -11.44 4.30
N LEU A 117 3.96 -10.74 3.19
CA LEU A 117 4.12 -9.30 3.12
C LEU A 117 2.73 -8.66 3.05
N TRP A 118 2.47 -7.79 3.99
CA TRP A 118 1.22 -7.07 4.15
C TRP A 118 1.47 -5.57 3.95
N ALA A 119 0.80 -4.96 2.96
CA ALA A 119 0.97 -3.55 2.61
C ALA A 119 -0.41 -2.88 2.47
N ASN A 120 -0.95 -2.36 3.58
CA ASN A 120 -2.28 -1.78 3.61
C ASN A 120 -2.27 -0.28 3.30
N MET A 121 -3.08 0.14 2.32
CA MET A 121 -3.41 1.54 2.02
C MET A 121 -2.18 2.46 1.87
N MET A 122 -1.14 2.00 1.18
CA MET A 122 0.07 2.82 0.99
C MET A 122 0.48 3.00 -0.48
N LEU A 123 0.11 2.05 -1.38
CA LEU A 123 0.60 2.02 -2.76
C LEU A 123 0.12 3.22 -3.58
N HIS A 124 -1.05 3.77 -3.27
CA HIS A 124 -1.56 4.99 -3.89
C HIS A 124 -0.69 6.25 -3.61
N ALA A 125 0.16 6.20 -2.58
CA ALA A 125 1.12 7.24 -2.23
C ALA A 125 2.54 6.98 -2.80
N VAL A 126 2.68 6.07 -3.77
CA VAL A 126 3.96 5.73 -4.40
C VAL A 126 3.95 6.18 -5.86
N ALA A 127 4.94 6.98 -6.26
CA ALA A 127 5.01 7.51 -7.62
C ALA A 127 5.28 6.42 -8.66
N ASP A 128 6.18 5.50 -8.37
CA ASP A 128 6.50 4.35 -9.20
C ASP A 128 6.42 3.06 -8.38
N PRO A 129 5.31 2.31 -8.49
CA PRO A 129 5.14 1.06 -7.75
C PRO A 129 6.06 -0.07 -8.20
N GLN A 130 6.53 -0.07 -9.43
CA GLN A 130 7.29 -1.18 -10.01
C GLN A 130 8.57 -1.52 -9.21
N PRO A 131 9.46 -0.55 -8.88
CA PRO A 131 10.62 -0.82 -8.04
C PRO A 131 10.25 -1.25 -6.62
N LEU A 132 9.11 -0.77 -6.08
CA LEU A 132 8.64 -1.18 -4.76
C LEU A 132 8.16 -2.64 -4.77
N MET A 133 7.41 -3.06 -5.79
CA MET A 133 6.97 -4.44 -5.94
C MET A 133 8.15 -5.42 -6.10
N GLN A 134 9.21 -5.01 -6.78
CA GLN A 134 10.45 -5.78 -6.86
C GLN A 134 11.12 -5.93 -5.49
N ARG A 135 11.13 -4.87 -4.66
CA ARG A 135 11.61 -4.94 -3.26
C ARG A 135 10.74 -5.86 -2.42
N TRP A 136 9.42 -5.79 -2.57
CA TRP A 136 8.49 -6.69 -1.89
C TRP A 136 8.75 -8.15 -2.22
N ARG A 137 8.91 -8.45 -3.52
CA ARG A 137 9.25 -9.81 -3.96
C ARG A 137 10.57 -10.29 -3.36
N ARG A 138 11.60 -9.45 -3.34
CA ARG A 138 12.89 -9.78 -2.73
C ARG A 138 12.78 -10.03 -1.22
N ALA A 139 11.94 -9.29 -0.51
CA ALA A 139 11.72 -9.43 0.92
C ALA A 139 10.94 -10.70 1.29
N LEU A 140 10.12 -11.21 0.39
CA LEU A 140 9.37 -12.44 0.59
C LEU A 140 10.24 -13.68 0.42
N ALA A 141 10.06 -14.66 1.32
CA ALA A 141 10.58 -16.01 1.14
C ALA A 141 9.96 -16.67 -0.12
N VAL A 142 10.64 -17.69 -0.64
CA VAL A 142 10.07 -18.54 -1.69
C VAL A 142 8.76 -19.16 -1.18
N ASP A 143 7.77 -19.25 -2.04
CA ASP A 143 6.40 -19.65 -1.72
C ASP A 143 5.66 -18.72 -0.75
N GLY A 144 6.30 -17.63 -0.29
CA GLY A 144 5.63 -16.59 0.48
C GLY A 144 4.60 -15.83 -0.37
N PHE A 145 3.70 -15.11 0.28
CA PHE A 145 2.62 -14.38 -0.39
C PHE A 145 2.54 -12.91 0.01
N LEU A 146 2.11 -12.11 -0.96
CA LEU A 146 1.81 -10.70 -0.83
C LEU A 146 0.31 -10.51 -0.62
N MET A 147 -0.06 -9.64 0.31
CA MET A 147 -1.40 -9.04 0.42
C MET A 147 -1.24 -7.53 0.47
N PHE A 148 -1.93 -6.81 -0.39
CA PHE A 148 -1.93 -5.35 -0.34
C PHE A 148 -3.30 -4.76 -0.65
N SER A 149 -3.48 -3.50 -0.25
CA SER A 149 -4.62 -2.69 -0.65
C SER A 149 -4.21 -1.29 -1.06
N THR A 150 -5.00 -0.69 -1.92
CA THR A 150 -4.81 0.67 -2.41
C THR A 150 -6.12 1.29 -2.84
N LEU A 151 -6.06 2.54 -3.31
CA LEU A 151 -7.19 3.24 -3.92
C LEU A 151 -7.16 3.06 -5.44
N GLY A 152 -8.33 2.85 -6.03
CA GLY A 152 -8.53 2.76 -7.47
C GLY A 152 -9.02 4.06 -8.10
N PRO A 153 -9.08 4.12 -9.45
CA PRO A 153 -9.32 5.36 -10.22
C PRO A 153 -10.70 6.01 -10.00
N ASP A 154 -11.71 5.25 -9.57
CA ASP A 154 -13.04 5.80 -9.28
C ASP A 154 -13.14 6.48 -7.90
N THR A 155 -12.07 6.39 -7.08
CA THR A 155 -12.02 7.07 -5.79
C THR A 155 -12.22 8.57 -5.95
N LEU A 156 -13.14 9.14 -5.14
CA LEU A 156 -13.44 10.56 -5.09
C LEU A 156 -13.87 11.16 -6.45
N ALA A 157 -14.52 10.37 -7.33
CA ALA A 157 -14.95 10.84 -8.65
C ALA A 157 -15.84 12.09 -8.57
N GLY A 158 -16.74 12.17 -7.57
CA GLY A 158 -17.58 13.34 -7.32
C GLY A 158 -16.79 14.60 -6.95
N LEU A 159 -15.71 14.44 -6.17
CA LEU A 159 -14.83 15.56 -5.83
C LEU A 159 -14.00 16.03 -7.03
N ARG A 160 -13.53 15.09 -7.88
CA ARG A 160 -12.84 15.43 -9.16
C ARG A 160 -13.76 16.22 -10.09
N ALA A 161 -15.02 15.79 -10.22
CA ALA A 161 -16.02 16.49 -11.02
C ALA A 161 -16.23 17.93 -10.51
N LEU A 162 -16.43 18.10 -9.20
CA LEU A 162 -16.55 19.41 -8.57
C LEU A 162 -15.37 20.34 -8.88
N TYR A 163 -14.13 19.84 -8.72
CA TYR A 163 -12.94 20.63 -8.97
C TYR A 163 -12.80 21.04 -10.42
N ARG A 164 -13.12 20.14 -11.35
CA ARG A 164 -13.13 20.40 -12.81
C ARG A 164 -14.16 21.46 -13.19
N GLU A 165 -15.39 21.32 -12.72
CA GLU A 165 -16.49 22.26 -12.99
C GLU A 165 -16.19 23.66 -12.47
N ALA A 166 -15.55 23.73 -11.31
CA ALA A 166 -15.20 25.02 -10.68
C ALA A 166 -13.85 25.61 -11.15
N GLY A 167 -13.11 24.93 -12.00
CA GLY A 167 -11.80 25.38 -12.49
C GLY A 167 -10.74 25.45 -11.39
N TRP A 168 -10.76 24.54 -10.40
CA TRP A 168 -9.87 24.60 -9.23
C TRP A 168 -8.58 23.79 -9.37
N GLY A 169 -8.28 23.25 -10.55
CA GLY A 169 -7.15 22.37 -10.81
C GLY A 169 -7.46 20.92 -10.37
N ALA A 170 -6.43 20.09 -10.30
CA ALA A 170 -6.60 18.70 -9.90
C ALA A 170 -7.02 18.58 -8.43
N ALA A 171 -7.99 17.72 -8.14
CA ALA A 171 -8.46 17.45 -6.77
C ALA A 171 -7.51 16.52 -6.00
N HIS A 172 -6.92 15.56 -6.68
CA HIS A 172 -5.91 14.62 -6.17
C HIS A 172 -5.12 14.04 -7.36
N ALA A 173 -3.98 13.41 -7.08
CA ALA A 173 -3.23 12.66 -8.08
C ALA A 173 -4.04 11.44 -8.59
N PRO A 174 -3.86 11.02 -9.85
CA PRO A 174 -4.57 9.85 -10.39
C PRO A 174 -4.16 8.58 -9.66
N PHE A 175 -5.08 7.65 -9.47
CA PHE A 175 -4.81 6.32 -8.95
C PHE A 175 -4.59 5.33 -10.10
N ILE A 176 -3.93 4.20 -9.82
CA ILE A 176 -3.65 3.17 -10.80
C ILE A 176 -4.81 2.19 -10.86
N ASP A 177 -5.17 1.76 -12.07
CA ASP A 177 -6.18 0.73 -12.29
C ASP A 177 -5.71 -0.64 -11.75
N MET A 178 -6.66 -1.48 -11.34
CA MET A 178 -6.34 -2.78 -10.78
C MET A 178 -5.67 -3.73 -11.79
N HIS A 179 -6.02 -3.63 -13.08
CA HIS A 179 -5.42 -4.46 -14.13
C HIS A 179 -3.94 -4.08 -14.32
N ASP A 180 -3.66 -2.78 -14.37
CA ASP A 180 -2.29 -2.28 -14.43
C ASP A 180 -1.46 -2.72 -13.21
N LEU A 181 -2.05 -2.74 -12.01
CA LEU A 181 -1.39 -3.25 -10.80
C LEU A 181 -1.11 -4.76 -10.91
N GLY A 182 -2.04 -5.52 -11.47
CA GLY A 182 -1.86 -6.96 -11.76
C GLY A 182 -0.69 -7.19 -12.72
N ASP A 183 -0.63 -6.45 -13.82
CA ASP A 183 0.46 -6.52 -14.79
C ASP A 183 1.81 -6.14 -14.17
N MET A 184 1.83 -5.14 -13.30
CA MET A 184 3.02 -4.75 -12.55
C MET A 184 3.51 -5.87 -11.62
N LEU A 185 2.61 -6.62 -10.98
CA LEU A 185 2.98 -7.78 -10.17
C LEU A 185 3.64 -8.88 -11.02
N VAL A 186 3.04 -9.20 -12.17
CA VAL A 186 3.63 -10.16 -13.12
C VAL A 186 5.01 -9.69 -13.58
N ALA A 187 5.14 -8.41 -13.97
CA ALA A 187 6.40 -7.83 -14.39
C ALA A 187 7.46 -7.79 -13.26
N ALA A 188 7.04 -7.67 -12.00
CA ALA A 188 7.92 -7.80 -10.84
C ALA A 188 8.31 -9.25 -10.55
N GLY A 189 7.67 -10.23 -11.23
CA GLY A 189 7.96 -11.67 -11.14
C GLY A 189 7.17 -12.41 -10.07
N PHE A 190 6.07 -11.85 -9.60
CA PHE A 190 5.08 -12.59 -8.80
C PHE A 190 4.31 -13.58 -9.67
N ALA A 191 3.81 -14.64 -9.05
CA ALA A 191 2.93 -15.62 -9.68
C ALA A 191 1.49 -15.46 -9.18
N ASP A 192 0.56 -15.88 -10.05
CA ASP A 192 -0.86 -16.00 -9.77
C ASP A 192 -1.48 -14.77 -9.09
N PRO A 193 -1.29 -13.54 -9.66
CA PRO A 193 -1.89 -12.36 -9.09
C PRO A 193 -3.42 -12.45 -9.15
N VAL A 194 -4.05 -12.27 -7.99
CA VAL A 194 -5.50 -12.15 -7.86
C VAL A 194 -5.80 -10.72 -7.44
N MET A 195 -6.59 -10.04 -8.24
CA MET A 195 -7.02 -8.67 -7.98
C MET A 195 -8.53 -8.65 -7.71
N ASP A 196 -8.93 -7.87 -6.74
CA ASP A 196 -10.33 -7.67 -6.35
C ASP A 196 -10.56 -6.19 -6.07
N GLN A 197 -11.78 -5.73 -6.31
CA GLN A 197 -12.15 -4.35 -6.03
C GLN A 197 -13.53 -4.27 -5.40
N GLU A 198 -13.72 -3.27 -4.54
CA GLU A 198 -15.01 -2.94 -3.98
C GLU A 198 -15.20 -1.43 -3.92
N ARG A 199 -16.47 -1.01 -3.97
CA ARG A 199 -16.83 0.39 -3.76
C ARG A 199 -17.35 0.59 -2.35
N LEU A 200 -16.72 1.51 -1.63
CA LEU A 200 -17.13 1.95 -0.31
C LEU A 200 -17.68 3.38 -0.39
N ARG A 201 -18.94 3.56 -0.05
CA ARG A 201 -19.56 4.88 0.05
C ARG A 201 -19.50 5.37 1.48
N LEU A 202 -18.88 6.53 1.69
CA LEU A 202 -18.82 7.20 2.98
C LEU A 202 -19.66 8.47 2.94
N THR A 203 -20.27 8.80 4.07
CA THR A 203 -21.14 9.98 4.19
C THR A 203 -20.75 10.82 5.42
N TRP A 204 -20.84 12.13 5.28
CA TRP A 204 -20.54 13.10 6.34
C TRP A 204 -21.70 14.06 6.54
N ALA A 205 -21.93 14.44 7.80
CA ALA A 205 -22.95 15.43 8.15
C ALA A 205 -22.54 16.85 7.77
N THR A 206 -21.24 17.13 7.66
CA THR A 206 -20.73 18.49 7.34
C THR A 206 -19.55 18.41 6.37
N PRO A 207 -19.37 19.44 5.51
CA PRO A 207 -18.19 19.54 4.64
C PRO A 207 -16.88 19.60 5.43
N GLU A 208 -16.91 20.20 6.62
CA GLU A 208 -15.74 20.34 7.49
C GLU A 208 -15.27 18.98 7.99
N ALA A 209 -16.19 18.10 8.41
CA ALA A 209 -15.88 16.73 8.81
C ALA A 209 -15.31 15.93 7.63
N LEU A 210 -15.92 16.04 6.43
CA LEU A 210 -15.44 15.43 5.20
C LEU A 210 -14.00 15.87 4.90
N LEU A 211 -13.72 17.17 4.89
CA LEU A 211 -12.38 17.69 4.59
C LEU A 211 -11.36 17.30 5.67
N GLY A 212 -11.77 17.20 6.94
CA GLY A 212 -10.96 16.68 8.03
C GLY A 212 -10.55 15.22 7.80
N GLU A 213 -11.49 14.37 7.40
CA GLU A 213 -11.23 12.96 7.07
C GLU A 213 -10.29 12.83 5.87
N LEU A 214 -10.59 13.50 4.74
CA LEU A 214 -9.72 13.48 3.56
C LEU A 214 -8.29 13.96 3.89
N ARG A 215 -8.14 14.90 4.81
CA ARG A 215 -6.83 15.36 5.27
C ARG A 215 -6.10 14.27 6.06
N SER A 216 -6.79 13.46 6.84
CA SER A 216 -6.18 12.33 7.56
C SER A 216 -5.69 11.25 6.62
N LEU A 217 -6.48 10.95 5.58
CA LEU A 217 -6.17 9.96 4.55
C LEU A 217 -4.96 10.34 3.69
N GLY A 218 -4.66 11.64 3.56
CA GLY A 218 -3.55 12.06 2.73
C GLY A 218 -3.56 13.55 2.42
N GLY A 219 -3.35 13.88 1.16
CA GLY A 219 -3.35 15.22 0.63
C GLY A 219 -3.17 15.20 -0.87
N ASN A 220 -3.39 16.36 -1.49
CA ASN A 220 -3.23 16.47 -2.92
C ASN A 220 -1.76 16.59 -3.30
N ALA A 221 -1.22 15.54 -3.88
CA ALA A 221 0.13 15.46 -4.42
C ALA A 221 0.18 15.56 -5.96
N ASP A 222 -0.91 15.94 -6.61
CA ASP A 222 -0.93 16.15 -8.05
C ASP A 222 -0.14 17.42 -8.41
N PRO A 223 0.78 17.39 -9.39
CA PRO A 223 1.50 18.58 -9.85
C PRO A 223 0.59 19.66 -10.44
N GLY A 224 -0.55 19.27 -11.02
CA GLY A 224 -1.57 20.18 -11.57
C GLY A 224 -2.51 20.80 -10.53
N ARG A 225 -2.29 20.52 -9.24
CA ARG A 225 -3.03 21.19 -8.18
C ARG A 225 -2.71 22.70 -8.14
N HIS A 226 -3.54 23.46 -7.48
CA HIS A 226 -3.24 24.87 -7.23
C HIS A 226 -1.90 25.02 -6.48
N ALA A 227 -0.99 25.78 -7.04
CA ALA A 227 0.39 25.87 -6.56
C ALA A 227 0.56 26.70 -5.27
N GLY A 228 -0.38 27.58 -4.94
CA GLY A 228 -0.30 28.47 -3.80
C GLY A 228 -1.20 28.08 -2.63
N LEU A 229 -1.25 28.97 -1.63
CA LEU A 229 -2.21 28.89 -0.55
C LEU A 229 -3.61 29.25 -1.07
N ARG A 230 -4.60 28.47 -0.68
CA ARG A 230 -6.01 28.78 -0.94
C ARG A 230 -6.50 29.86 0.03
N THR A 231 -7.25 30.83 -0.50
CA THR A 231 -7.81 31.93 0.31
C THR A 231 -8.98 31.45 1.18
N PRO A 232 -9.32 32.17 2.26
CA PRO A 232 -10.55 31.90 3.03
C PRO A 232 -11.81 31.94 2.14
N ARG A 233 -11.87 32.87 1.18
CA ARG A 233 -12.99 32.97 0.23
C ARG A 233 -13.13 31.71 -0.64
N TRP A 234 -12.02 31.15 -1.10
CA TRP A 234 -12.04 29.87 -1.82
C TRP A 234 -12.55 28.75 -0.93
N ARG A 235 -12.10 28.69 0.34
CA ARG A 235 -12.57 27.68 1.30
C ARG A 235 -14.07 27.77 1.52
N THR A 236 -14.63 28.97 1.67
CA THR A 236 -16.08 29.18 1.78
C THR A 236 -16.81 28.64 0.55
N ARG A 237 -16.32 28.94 -0.66
CA ARG A 237 -16.91 28.42 -1.90
C ARG A 237 -16.88 26.89 -1.97
N LEU A 238 -15.77 26.24 -1.56
CA LEU A 238 -15.67 24.79 -1.52
C LEU A 238 -16.69 24.19 -0.55
N LEU A 239 -16.82 24.75 0.65
CA LEU A 239 -17.78 24.29 1.65
C LEU A 239 -19.24 24.44 1.16
N SER A 240 -19.57 25.54 0.50
CA SER A 240 -20.90 25.75 -0.12
C SER A 240 -21.17 24.70 -1.20
N ALA A 241 -20.24 24.53 -2.13
CA ALA A 241 -20.39 23.60 -3.23
C ALA A 241 -20.49 22.13 -2.77
N LEU A 242 -19.86 21.78 -1.64
CA LEU A 242 -20.03 20.46 -1.02
C LEU A 242 -21.41 20.31 -0.36
N ARG A 243 -21.93 21.37 0.31
CA ARG A 243 -23.29 21.36 0.89
C ARG A 243 -24.38 21.21 -0.19
N GLU A 244 -24.21 21.86 -1.33
CA GLU A 244 -25.11 21.77 -2.47
C GLU A 244 -25.21 20.35 -3.06
N ARG A 245 -24.23 19.49 -2.74
CA ARG A 245 -24.19 18.06 -3.14
C ARG A 245 -24.67 17.09 -2.03
N ALA A 246 -25.19 17.63 -0.93
CA ALA A 246 -25.80 16.80 0.10
C ALA A 246 -27.05 16.09 -0.41
N ASP A 247 -27.29 14.90 0.07
CA ASP A 247 -28.52 14.14 -0.22
C ASP A 247 -29.74 14.71 0.51
N GLY A 248 -30.90 14.04 0.35
CA GLY A 248 -32.16 14.44 0.99
C GLY A 248 -32.14 14.45 2.52
N GLU A 249 -31.15 13.78 3.12
CA GLU A 249 -30.90 13.74 4.57
C GLU A 249 -29.86 14.77 5.02
N GLY A 250 -29.37 15.60 4.10
CA GLY A 250 -28.34 16.61 4.34
C GLY A 250 -26.93 16.05 4.47
N ARG A 251 -26.69 14.80 4.06
CA ARG A 251 -25.38 14.15 4.12
C ARG A 251 -24.62 14.26 2.82
N ILE A 252 -23.33 14.51 2.91
CA ILE A 252 -22.44 14.59 1.76
C ILE A 252 -21.77 13.24 1.58
N ALA A 253 -21.95 12.62 0.41
CA ALA A 253 -21.41 11.31 0.10
C ALA A 253 -20.22 11.40 -0.86
N LEU A 254 -19.19 10.58 -0.62
CA LEU A 254 -18.11 10.31 -1.57
C LEU A 254 -17.86 8.80 -1.64
N ASP A 255 -17.56 8.35 -2.85
CA ASP A 255 -17.23 6.96 -3.11
C ASP A 255 -15.71 6.77 -3.12
N PHE A 256 -15.27 5.66 -2.55
CA PHE A 256 -13.91 5.16 -2.57
C PHE A 256 -13.90 3.82 -3.28
N GLU A 257 -13.07 3.68 -4.26
CA GLU A 257 -12.75 2.39 -4.87
C GLU A 257 -11.56 1.81 -4.14
N LEU A 258 -11.77 0.68 -3.50
CA LEU A 258 -10.75 -0.07 -2.79
C LEU A 258 -10.29 -1.21 -3.67
N VAL A 259 -8.99 -1.28 -3.92
CA VAL A 259 -8.36 -2.36 -4.69
C VAL A 259 -7.55 -3.22 -3.73
N TYR A 260 -7.74 -4.53 -3.82
CA TYR A 260 -7.00 -5.54 -3.09
C TYR A 260 -6.20 -6.39 -4.06
N GLY A 261 -4.99 -6.72 -3.70
CA GLY A 261 -4.13 -7.58 -4.49
C GLY A 261 -3.48 -8.66 -3.63
N HIS A 262 -3.38 -9.85 -4.21
CA HIS A 262 -2.73 -11.00 -3.65
C HIS A 262 -1.87 -11.66 -4.74
N ALA A 263 -0.66 -12.12 -4.38
CA ALA A 263 0.21 -12.85 -5.30
C ALA A 263 1.23 -13.66 -4.53
N PHE A 264 1.79 -14.71 -5.16
CA PHE A 264 2.83 -15.54 -4.57
C PHE A 264 4.23 -15.16 -5.07
N ASN A 265 5.25 -15.37 -4.24
CA ASN A 265 6.64 -15.33 -4.67
C ASN A 265 7.07 -16.73 -5.14
N PRO A 266 7.09 -17.01 -6.45
CA PRO A 266 7.40 -18.34 -6.96
C PRO A 266 8.88 -18.69 -6.73
N PRO A 267 9.22 -19.99 -6.72
CA PRO A 267 10.61 -20.42 -6.76
C PRO A 267 11.31 -19.86 -8.00
N PRO A 268 12.63 -19.64 -7.94
CA PRO A 268 13.40 -19.20 -9.08
C PRO A 268 13.21 -20.20 -10.24
N ARG A 269 12.83 -19.69 -11.40
CA ARG A 269 12.77 -20.54 -12.61
C ARG A 269 14.19 -21.01 -12.93
N ALA A 270 14.37 -22.32 -13.11
CA ALA A 270 15.62 -22.85 -13.61
C ALA A 270 15.93 -22.17 -14.97
N ARG A 271 17.09 -21.57 -15.09
CA ARG A 271 17.57 -21.10 -16.39
C ARG A 271 17.90 -22.36 -17.17
N LEU A 272 17.00 -22.76 -18.07
CA LEU A 272 17.37 -23.70 -19.12
C LEU A 272 18.43 -23.00 -19.97
N ALA A 273 19.62 -23.60 -20.09
CA ALA A 273 20.61 -23.12 -21.05
C ALA A 273 19.94 -23.20 -22.44
N ALA A 274 20.10 -22.16 -23.25
CA ALA A 274 19.44 -22.05 -24.54
C ALA A 274 19.85 -23.20 -25.51
N GLU A 275 21.01 -23.82 -25.26
CA GLU A 275 21.49 -25.02 -25.98
C GLU A 275 22.41 -25.82 -25.03
N THR A 276 22.15 -27.11 -24.89
CA THR A 276 23.14 -28.08 -24.40
C THR A 276 23.86 -28.62 -25.61
N ARG A 277 25.02 -28.10 -25.94
CA ARG A 277 25.87 -28.68 -26.98
C ARG A 277 26.57 -29.91 -26.39
N LEU A 278 26.09 -31.07 -26.75
CA LEU A 278 26.78 -32.34 -26.47
C LEU A 278 27.72 -32.64 -27.64
N THR A 279 28.99 -32.80 -27.32
CA THR A 279 29.92 -33.30 -28.34
C THR A 279 29.71 -34.80 -28.60
N PRO A 280 30.08 -35.34 -29.77
CA PRO A 280 29.99 -36.76 -30.00
C PRO A 280 30.76 -37.61 -28.97
N ASP A 281 31.80 -37.02 -28.34
CA ASP A 281 32.57 -37.70 -27.30
C ASP A 281 31.84 -37.70 -25.95
N ASP A 282 31.07 -36.67 -25.61
CA ASP A 282 30.20 -36.65 -24.45
C ASP A 282 29.10 -37.72 -24.54
N LEU A 283 28.50 -37.88 -25.72
CA LEU A 283 27.51 -38.92 -26.00
C LEU A 283 28.11 -40.33 -25.87
N ARG A 284 29.35 -40.56 -26.36
CA ARG A 284 30.06 -41.83 -26.18
C ARG A 284 30.37 -42.12 -24.72
N ALA A 285 30.76 -41.09 -23.94
CA ALA A 285 31.02 -41.23 -22.51
C ALA A 285 29.76 -41.59 -21.72
N MET A 286 28.63 -40.94 -22.01
CA MET A 286 27.35 -41.23 -21.40
C MET A 286 26.84 -42.66 -21.75
N ALA A 287 27.03 -43.12 -23.00
CA ALA A 287 26.67 -44.45 -23.39
C ALA A 287 27.52 -45.56 -22.72
N ARG A 288 28.75 -45.24 -22.32
CA ARG A 288 29.61 -46.16 -21.55
C ARG A 288 29.27 -46.21 -20.07
N SER A 289 28.83 -45.09 -19.48
CA SER A 289 28.45 -45.02 -18.05
C SER A 289 27.08 -45.66 -17.74
N GLY A 290 26.16 -45.71 -18.70
CA GLY A 290 24.85 -46.34 -18.56
C GLY A 290 24.81 -47.85 -18.68
N ARG A 291 25.96 -48.53 -18.78
CA ARG A 291 26.10 -50.00 -18.90
C ARG A 291 26.71 -50.67 -17.66
N ARG A 292 26.49 -50.08 -16.47
CA ARG A 292 26.82 -50.74 -15.20
C ARG A 292 25.59 -50.96 -14.36
#